data_fa1bc9e4a090a9aec40574f743ec71d0
#
_entry.id   fa1bc9e4a090a9aec40574f743ec71d0
#
_cell.length_a   1.000
_cell.length_b   1.000
_cell.length_c   1.000
_cell.angle_alpha   90.00
_cell.angle_beta   90.00
_cell.angle_gamma   90.00
#
_symmetry.space_group_name_H-M   'P 1'
#
loop_
_entity.id
_entity.type
_entity.pdbx_description
1 polymer ?
#
loop_
_entity_poly.entity_id
_entity_poly.type
_entity_poly.pdbx_seq_one_letter_code
_entity_poly.pdbx_strand_id
1 'polypeptide(L)'
;MESRPLRYFVAVAEELNFTRAAERLGISPPPLSRAIRNLEKEMGVALFDRNTHGVALSPAGEVLLAEAKIVLDALQAAERRAQRAAATEPKLILAVKADGDAGLLEPILARFASEPAGIPVAVRLCGWHEQPELLRQGEADAALVHEPFDRTGLDAETLIHEPRVAALAASHPLAARDRLTLSDLELRPDDVEQFINRHRGQGRDLAQLLTLVGLGGPPHLLPASVAARYPRPGVVYRPVADAPHSVLAIAWPQQSRSTATAALVRVACSVADAVGGAEATS
;
A
#
# COMPACT_ATOMS: atom_id res chain seq x y z
N MET A 1 -16.05 10.92 -23.70
CA MET A 1 -14.89 11.38 -22.91
C MET A 1 -13.69 10.49 -23.22
N GLU A 2 -12.56 11.06 -23.60
CA GLU A 2 -11.33 10.34 -23.97
C GLU A 2 -10.34 10.30 -22.79
N SER A 3 -9.40 9.34 -22.78
CA SER A 3 -8.44 9.17 -21.69
C SER A 3 -7.44 10.34 -21.57
N ARG A 4 -7.07 10.99 -22.69
CA ARG A 4 -6.10 12.11 -22.66
C ARG A 4 -6.62 13.32 -21.89
N PRO A 5 -7.85 13.86 -22.13
CA PRO A 5 -8.42 14.93 -21.32
C PRO A 5 -8.53 14.60 -19.84
N LEU A 6 -8.83 13.34 -19.48
CA LEU A 6 -8.85 12.90 -18.08
C LEU A 6 -7.46 12.95 -17.43
N ARG A 7 -6.41 12.48 -18.13
CA ARG A 7 -5.03 12.59 -17.62
C ARG A 7 -4.62 14.05 -17.41
N TYR A 8 -5.01 14.93 -18.31
CA TYR A 8 -4.75 16.35 -18.19
C TYR A 8 -5.47 16.98 -16.99
N PHE A 9 -6.74 16.59 -16.82
CA PHE A 9 -7.53 17.03 -15.68
C PHE A 9 -6.89 16.59 -14.36
N VAL A 10 -6.53 15.30 -14.21
CA VAL A 10 -5.89 14.77 -12.99
C VAL A 10 -4.58 15.52 -12.70
N ALA A 11 -3.74 15.75 -13.71
CA ALA A 11 -2.49 16.49 -13.52
C ALA A 11 -2.72 17.91 -12.99
N VAL A 12 -3.73 18.64 -13.53
CA VAL A 12 -4.06 20.00 -13.04
C VAL A 12 -4.65 19.94 -11.64
N ALA A 13 -5.49 18.94 -11.34
CA ALA A 13 -6.13 18.76 -10.05
C ALA A 13 -5.12 18.46 -8.92
N GLU A 14 -4.08 17.69 -9.22
CA GLU A 14 -3.02 17.36 -8.25
C GLU A 14 -2.05 18.53 -8.02
N GLU A 15 -1.71 19.27 -9.08
CA GLU A 15 -0.80 20.41 -8.99
C GLU A 15 -1.48 21.70 -8.52
N LEU A 16 -2.80 21.83 -8.71
CA LEU A 16 -3.56 23.07 -8.54
C LEU A 16 -2.90 24.28 -9.23
N ASN A 17 -2.15 23.96 -10.31
CA ASN A 17 -1.37 24.92 -11.07
C ASN A 17 -1.18 24.44 -12.52
N PHE A 18 -1.70 25.19 -13.48
CA PHE A 18 -1.66 24.83 -14.90
C PHE A 18 -0.25 24.78 -15.46
N THR A 19 0.67 25.64 -14.98
CA THR A 19 2.07 25.66 -15.46
C THR A 19 2.82 24.43 -14.99
N ARG A 20 2.77 24.11 -13.70
CA ARG A 20 3.39 22.90 -13.14
C ARG A 20 2.79 21.62 -13.74
N ALA A 21 1.48 21.57 -13.91
CA ALA A 21 0.84 20.44 -14.56
C ALA A 21 1.30 20.26 -16.01
N ALA A 22 1.46 21.34 -16.76
CA ALA A 22 1.97 21.30 -18.13
C ALA A 22 3.43 20.82 -18.18
N GLU A 23 4.28 21.30 -17.27
CA GLU A 23 5.65 20.85 -17.11
C GLU A 23 5.74 19.36 -16.81
N ARG A 24 4.94 18.89 -15.86
CA ARG A 24 4.82 17.46 -15.50
C ARG A 24 4.38 16.59 -16.68
N LEU A 25 3.50 17.11 -17.54
CA LEU A 25 2.99 16.40 -18.72
C LEU A 25 3.92 16.55 -19.95
N GLY A 26 4.98 17.33 -19.88
CA GLY A 26 5.89 17.59 -20.98
C GLY A 26 5.25 18.37 -22.15
N ILE A 27 4.27 19.25 -21.84
CA ILE A 27 3.56 20.07 -22.85
C ILE A 27 3.57 21.54 -22.45
N SER A 28 3.22 22.43 -23.39
CA SER A 28 3.03 23.84 -23.08
C SER A 28 1.66 24.10 -22.42
N PRO A 29 1.51 25.16 -21.57
CA PRO A 29 0.26 25.43 -20.87
C PRO A 29 -0.97 25.72 -21.76
N PRO A 30 -0.86 26.37 -22.95
CA PRO A 30 -2.06 26.68 -23.77
C PRO A 30 -2.86 25.47 -24.21
N PRO A 31 -2.29 24.37 -24.76
CA PRO A 31 -3.05 23.18 -25.13
C PRO A 31 -3.70 22.51 -23.90
N LEU A 32 -3.03 22.49 -22.74
CA LEU A 32 -3.59 21.97 -21.51
C LEU A 32 -4.85 22.75 -21.09
N SER A 33 -4.76 24.07 -21.02
CA SER A 33 -5.89 24.95 -20.68
C SER A 33 -7.06 24.84 -21.66
N ARG A 34 -6.76 24.60 -22.94
CA ARG A 34 -7.82 24.36 -23.95
C ARG A 34 -8.50 23.02 -23.74
N ALA A 35 -7.72 21.96 -23.46
CA ALA A 35 -8.27 20.63 -23.21
C ALA A 35 -9.20 20.61 -21.98
N ILE A 36 -8.80 21.27 -20.88
CA ILE A 36 -9.65 21.39 -19.69
C ILE A 36 -10.94 22.15 -19.99
N ARG A 37 -10.88 23.29 -20.67
CA ARG A 37 -12.09 24.03 -21.05
C ARG A 37 -13.03 23.20 -21.95
N ASN A 38 -12.49 22.42 -22.85
CA ASN A 38 -13.28 21.53 -23.71
C ASN A 38 -13.95 20.43 -22.88
N LEU A 39 -13.24 19.84 -21.91
CA LEU A 39 -13.78 18.84 -20.98
C LEU A 39 -14.94 19.45 -20.15
N GLU A 40 -14.74 20.63 -19.56
CA GLU A 40 -15.77 21.36 -18.82
C GLU A 40 -17.01 21.66 -19.70
N LYS A 41 -16.78 22.05 -20.95
CA LYS A 41 -17.85 22.29 -21.92
C LYS A 41 -18.61 21.03 -22.32
N GLU A 42 -17.89 19.92 -22.54
CA GLU A 42 -18.49 18.61 -22.86
C GLU A 42 -19.35 18.08 -21.71
N MET A 43 -18.87 18.25 -20.47
CA MET A 43 -19.59 17.83 -19.26
C MET A 43 -20.69 18.82 -18.82
N GLY A 44 -20.65 20.04 -19.27
CA GLY A 44 -21.60 21.09 -18.89
C GLY A 44 -21.41 21.63 -17.48
N VAL A 45 -20.27 21.34 -16.84
CA VAL A 45 -19.96 21.79 -15.47
C VAL A 45 -18.55 22.34 -15.40
N ALA A 46 -18.32 23.31 -14.49
CA ALA A 46 -16.98 23.76 -14.17
C ALA A 46 -16.31 22.74 -13.22
N LEU A 47 -15.07 22.38 -13.52
CA LEU A 47 -14.27 21.45 -12.72
C LEU A 47 -13.28 22.18 -11.82
N PHE A 48 -12.94 23.42 -12.18
CA PHE A 48 -12.04 24.26 -11.41
C PHE A 48 -12.67 25.62 -11.12
N ASP A 49 -12.53 26.04 -9.86
CA ASP A 49 -12.76 27.42 -9.45
C ASP A 49 -11.48 28.22 -9.67
N ARG A 50 -11.58 29.25 -10.52
CA ARG A 50 -10.47 30.15 -10.87
C ARG A 50 -10.75 31.51 -10.28
N ASN A 51 -9.96 31.90 -9.32
CA ASN A 51 -10.05 33.23 -8.70
C ASN A 51 -8.67 33.89 -8.63
N THR A 52 -8.61 35.09 -8.10
CA THR A 52 -7.36 35.86 -7.96
C THR A 52 -6.36 35.19 -6.98
N HIS A 53 -6.79 34.20 -6.20
CA HIS A 53 -5.96 33.47 -5.23
C HIS A 53 -5.41 32.15 -5.80
N GLY A 54 -5.82 31.73 -6.99
CA GLY A 54 -5.31 30.52 -7.63
C GLY A 54 -6.36 29.63 -8.28
N VAL A 55 -6.01 28.36 -8.39
CA VAL A 55 -6.85 27.29 -8.94
C VAL A 55 -7.24 26.36 -7.79
N ALA A 56 -8.52 26.10 -7.63
CA ALA A 56 -9.05 25.09 -6.71
C ALA A 56 -10.00 24.15 -7.47
N LEU A 57 -10.23 22.95 -6.95
CA LEU A 57 -11.28 22.09 -7.49
C LEU A 57 -12.65 22.62 -7.11
N SER A 58 -13.61 22.54 -8.05
CA SER A 58 -15.03 22.68 -7.74
C SER A 58 -15.54 21.38 -7.10
N PRO A 59 -16.73 21.34 -6.47
CA PRO A 59 -17.34 20.10 -6.01
C PRO A 59 -17.47 19.03 -7.11
N ALA A 60 -17.78 19.44 -8.34
CA ALA A 60 -17.79 18.53 -9.49
C ALA A 60 -16.38 18.03 -9.87
N GLY A 61 -15.36 18.88 -9.71
CA GLY A 61 -13.97 18.54 -9.92
C GLY A 61 -13.47 17.51 -8.89
N GLU A 62 -13.85 17.62 -7.62
CA GLU A 62 -13.49 16.65 -6.59
C GLU A 62 -14.04 15.25 -6.90
N VAL A 63 -15.34 15.20 -7.27
CA VAL A 63 -15.97 13.93 -7.69
C VAL A 63 -15.27 13.36 -8.94
N LEU A 64 -15.04 14.19 -9.96
CA LEU A 64 -14.37 13.71 -11.16
C LEU A 64 -12.94 13.27 -10.89
N LEU A 65 -12.22 13.87 -9.97
CA LEU A 65 -10.85 13.46 -9.64
C LEU A 65 -10.80 12.03 -9.08
N ALA A 66 -11.71 11.71 -8.17
CA ALA A 66 -11.82 10.36 -7.61
C ALA A 66 -12.13 9.33 -8.72
N GLU A 67 -13.14 9.59 -9.53
CA GLU A 67 -13.58 8.69 -10.62
C GLU A 67 -12.53 8.58 -11.75
N ALA A 68 -11.89 9.69 -12.11
CA ALA A 68 -10.89 9.72 -13.17
C ALA A 68 -9.66 8.87 -12.84
N LYS A 69 -9.22 8.86 -11.58
CA LYS A 69 -8.13 7.98 -11.12
C LYS A 69 -8.49 6.52 -11.32
N ILE A 70 -9.68 6.11 -10.87
CA ILE A 70 -10.16 4.73 -11.02
C ILE A 70 -10.19 4.30 -12.51
N VAL A 71 -10.72 5.16 -13.38
CA VAL A 71 -10.81 4.88 -14.83
C VAL A 71 -9.42 4.79 -15.47
N LEU A 72 -8.50 5.69 -15.12
CA LEU A 72 -7.15 5.69 -15.66
C LEU A 72 -6.35 4.47 -15.21
N ASP A 73 -6.47 4.07 -13.94
CA ASP A 73 -5.86 2.85 -13.41
C ASP A 73 -6.41 1.60 -14.08
N ALA A 74 -7.75 1.53 -14.27
CA ALA A 74 -8.38 0.42 -14.96
C ALA A 74 -7.91 0.29 -16.42
N LEU A 75 -7.70 1.42 -17.10
CA LEU A 75 -7.19 1.44 -18.49
C LEU A 75 -5.75 0.91 -18.54
N GLN A 76 -4.88 1.36 -17.65
CA GLN A 76 -3.51 0.88 -17.54
C GLN A 76 -3.46 -0.62 -17.20
N ALA A 77 -4.30 -1.05 -16.26
CA ALA A 77 -4.40 -2.44 -15.88
C ALA A 77 -4.86 -3.33 -17.05
N ALA A 78 -5.81 -2.86 -17.87
CA ALA A 78 -6.26 -3.59 -19.05
C ALA A 78 -5.13 -3.76 -20.07
N GLU A 79 -4.38 -2.69 -20.34
CA GLU A 79 -3.23 -2.72 -21.25
C GLU A 79 -2.16 -3.70 -20.75
N ARG A 80 -1.75 -3.61 -19.48
CA ARG A 80 -0.73 -4.50 -18.90
C ARG A 80 -1.19 -5.96 -18.88
N ARG A 81 -2.47 -6.24 -18.58
CA ARG A 81 -3.00 -7.61 -18.62
C ARG A 81 -2.99 -8.17 -20.05
N ALA A 82 -3.34 -7.37 -21.04
CA ALA A 82 -3.26 -7.79 -22.43
C ALA A 82 -1.82 -8.10 -22.87
N GLN A 83 -0.86 -7.25 -22.50
CA GLN A 83 0.56 -7.46 -22.76
C GLN A 83 1.07 -8.75 -22.08
N ARG A 84 0.69 -8.99 -20.82
CA ARG A 84 1.08 -10.22 -20.10
C ARG A 84 0.44 -11.48 -20.68
N ALA A 85 -0.81 -11.40 -21.17
CA ALA A 85 -1.47 -12.52 -21.80
C ALA A 85 -0.80 -12.93 -23.12
N ALA A 86 -0.11 -12.01 -23.78
CA ALA A 86 0.68 -12.27 -24.98
C ALA A 86 2.09 -12.79 -24.69
N ALA A 87 2.52 -12.84 -23.42
CA ALA A 87 3.85 -13.35 -23.07
C ALA A 87 3.94 -14.87 -23.25
N THR A 88 5.09 -15.32 -23.75
CA THR A 88 5.37 -16.75 -24.00
C THR A 88 5.39 -17.56 -22.70
N GLU A 89 5.81 -16.94 -21.59
CA GLU A 89 5.86 -17.56 -20.27
C GLU A 89 4.97 -16.74 -19.31
N PRO A 90 3.73 -17.21 -19.05
CA PRO A 90 2.86 -16.54 -18.11
C PRO A 90 3.42 -16.65 -16.70
N LYS A 91 3.41 -15.52 -15.98
CA LYS A 91 3.81 -15.44 -14.56
C LYS A 91 2.84 -14.59 -13.77
N LEU A 92 2.67 -14.94 -12.50
CA LEU A 92 1.93 -14.13 -11.55
C LEU A 92 2.88 -13.14 -10.88
N ILE A 93 2.46 -11.89 -10.70
CA ILE A 93 3.23 -10.87 -9.99
C ILE A 93 2.63 -10.68 -8.60
N LEU A 94 3.41 -11.00 -7.56
CA LEU A 94 3.03 -10.81 -6.17
C LEU A 94 3.78 -9.60 -5.60
N ALA A 95 3.06 -8.52 -5.28
CA ALA A 95 3.63 -7.35 -4.64
C ALA A 95 3.77 -7.57 -3.13
N VAL A 96 4.95 -7.28 -2.60
CA VAL A 96 5.27 -7.46 -1.18
C VAL A 96 6.15 -6.31 -0.71
N LYS A 97 5.82 -5.74 0.42
CA LYS A 97 6.77 -4.87 1.10
C LYS A 97 7.86 -5.73 1.75
N ALA A 98 9.11 -5.39 1.51
CA ALA A 98 10.21 -6.06 2.20
C ALA A 98 9.97 -6.07 3.72
N ASP A 99 10.20 -7.23 4.35
CA ASP A 99 10.05 -7.44 5.80
C ASP A 99 8.60 -7.29 6.35
N GLY A 100 7.60 -7.24 5.47
CA GLY A 100 6.20 -7.06 5.83
C GLY A 100 5.32 -8.29 5.57
N ASP A 101 5.90 -9.49 5.49
CA ASP A 101 5.21 -10.73 5.12
C ASP A 101 4.93 -11.67 6.30
N ALA A 102 5.25 -11.27 7.53
CA ALA A 102 5.11 -12.06 8.76
C ALA A 102 5.70 -13.50 8.67
N GLY A 103 6.61 -13.77 7.73
CA GLY A 103 7.17 -15.08 7.47
C GLY A 103 6.36 -15.96 6.53
N LEU A 104 5.30 -15.46 5.97
CA LEU A 104 4.40 -16.25 5.14
C LEU A 104 4.86 -16.37 3.69
N LEU A 105 5.71 -15.47 3.19
CA LEU A 105 6.06 -15.40 1.76
C LEU A 105 6.68 -16.71 1.25
N GLU A 106 7.75 -17.18 1.88
CA GLU A 106 8.42 -18.42 1.45
C GLU A 106 7.51 -19.66 1.48
N PRO A 107 6.77 -19.94 2.59
CA PRO A 107 5.82 -21.05 2.62
C PRO A 107 4.71 -20.93 1.57
N ILE A 108 4.19 -19.73 1.32
CA ILE A 108 3.18 -19.49 0.28
C ILE A 108 3.74 -19.83 -1.09
N LEU A 109 4.92 -19.34 -1.44
CA LEU A 109 5.55 -19.59 -2.74
C LEU A 109 5.86 -21.07 -2.94
N ALA A 110 6.43 -21.73 -1.92
CA ALA A 110 6.76 -23.15 -1.97
C ALA A 110 5.51 -24.02 -2.20
N ARG A 111 4.43 -23.75 -1.45
CA ARG A 111 3.19 -24.49 -1.58
C ARG A 111 2.47 -24.21 -2.90
N PHE A 112 2.44 -22.94 -3.34
CA PHE A 112 1.82 -22.55 -4.60
C PHE A 112 2.49 -23.20 -5.82
N ALA A 113 3.80 -23.37 -5.80
CA ALA A 113 4.54 -24.05 -6.87
C ALA A 113 4.10 -25.52 -7.08
N SER A 114 3.47 -26.13 -6.07
CA SER A 114 2.95 -27.50 -6.11
C SER A 114 1.46 -27.58 -6.49
N GLU A 115 0.79 -26.44 -6.65
CA GLU A 115 -0.62 -26.41 -7.04
C GLU A 115 -0.80 -26.68 -8.53
N PRO A 116 -1.89 -27.40 -8.94
CA PRO A 116 -2.18 -27.64 -10.36
C PRO A 116 -2.35 -26.36 -11.21
N ALA A 117 -2.81 -25.27 -10.58
CA ALA A 117 -2.92 -23.95 -11.21
C ALA A 117 -1.69 -23.07 -10.95
N GLY A 118 -0.65 -23.63 -10.36
CA GLY A 118 0.60 -22.94 -10.04
C GLY A 118 1.34 -22.54 -11.31
N ILE A 119 1.70 -21.27 -11.39
CA ILE A 119 2.59 -20.72 -12.43
C ILE A 119 3.74 -20.00 -11.74
N PRO A 120 4.86 -19.73 -12.44
CA PRO A 120 5.96 -18.97 -11.84
C PRO A 120 5.48 -17.66 -11.22
N VAL A 121 5.96 -17.37 -10.01
CA VAL A 121 5.66 -16.12 -9.31
C VAL A 121 6.87 -15.20 -9.37
N ALA A 122 6.69 -13.99 -9.88
CA ALA A 122 7.65 -12.91 -9.77
C ALA A 122 7.29 -12.05 -8.55
N VAL A 123 8.15 -12.00 -7.56
CA VAL A 123 7.98 -11.12 -6.40
C VAL A 123 8.41 -9.71 -6.78
N ARG A 124 7.49 -8.74 -6.61
CA ARG A 124 7.75 -7.32 -6.78
C ARG A 124 7.87 -6.68 -5.41
N LEU A 125 9.06 -6.29 -5.04
CA LEU A 125 9.27 -5.49 -3.83
C LEU A 125 8.77 -4.06 -4.05
N CYS A 126 8.12 -3.50 -3.04
CA CYS A 126 7.55 -2.17 -3.08
C CYS A 126 7.70 -1.45 -1.72
N GLY A 127 7.44 -0.15 -1.72
CA GLY A 127 7.43 0.69 -0.53
C GLY A 127 6.17 0.51 0.32
N TRP A 128 6.06 1.37 1.33
CA TRP A 128 4.88 1.42 2.20
C TRP A 128 3.68 1.94 1.42
N HIS A 129 2.53 1.26 1.53
CA HIS A 129 1.25 1.63 0.93
C HIS A 129 1.21 1.68 -0.61
N GLU A 130 2.24 1.20 -1.30
CA GLU A 130 2.24 1.13 -2.77
C GLU A 130 1.42 -0.05 -3.32
N GLN A 131 1.24 -1.10 -2.52
CA GLN A 131 0.58 -2.35 -2.97
C GLN A 131 -0.80 -2.13 -3.58
N PRO A 132 -1.73 -1.35 -2.96
CA PRO A 132 -3.05 -1.13 -3.54
C PRO A 132 -3.00 -0.47 -4.91
N GLU A 133 -2.10 0.48 -5.10
CA GLU A 133 -1.90 1.15 -6.38
C GLU A 133 -1.36 0.20 -7.46
N LEU A 134 -0.34 -0.60 -7.12
CA LEU A 134 0.21 -1.62 -8.01
C LEU A 134 -0.85 -2.62 -8.49
N LEU A 135 -1.79 -3.00 -7.60
CA LEU A 135 -2.92 -3.87 -7.94
C LEU A 135 -3.90 -3.18 -8.90
N ARG A 136 -4.31 -1.94 -8.61
CA ARG A 136 -5.24 -1.17 -9.45
C ARG A 136 -4.67 -0.92 -10.83
N GLN A 137 -3.40 -0.56 -10.91
CA GLN A 137 -2.69 -0.32 -12.15
C GLN A 137 -2.35 -1.60 -12.91
N GLY A 138 -2.62 -2.78 -12.34
CA GLY A 138 -2.30 -4.06 -12.94
C GLY A 138 -0.80 -4.35 -13.01
N GLU A 139 0.02 -3.71 -12.18
CA GLU A 139 1.44 -4.01 -12.03
C GLU A 139 1.70 -5.22 -11.14
N ALA A 140 0.71 -5.58 -10.32
CA ALA A 140 0.67 -6.83 -9.57
C ALA A 140 -0.69 -7.52 -9.73
N ASP A 141 -0.71 -8.85 -9.56
CA ASP A 141 -1.89 -9.69 -9.64
C ASP A 141 -2.45 -10.01 -8.25
N ALA A 142 -1.58 -10.02 -7.25
CA ALA A 142 -1.90 -10.11 -5.83
C ALA A 142 -0.86 -9.35 -5.02
N ALA A 143 -1.18 -9.03 -3.77
CA ALA A 143 -0.26 -8.36 -2.85
C ALA A 143 -0.44 -8.81 -1.41
N LEU A 144 0.67 -8.92 -0.66
CA LEU A 144 0.63 -8.96 0.79
C LEU A 144 0.59 -7.52 1.31
N VAL A 145 -0.43 -7.17 2.09
CA VAL A 145 -0.69 -5.79 2.50
C VAL A 145 -1.11 -5.74 3.97
N HIS A 146 -0.63 -4.71 4.70
CA HIS A 146 -1.09 -4.47 6.07
C HIS A 146 -2.31 -3.57 6.08
N GLU A 147 -3.29 -3.90 6.93
CA GLU A 147 -4.44 -3.05 7.20
C GLU A 147 -4.07 -1.89 8.16
N PRO A 148 -4.78 -0.75 8.08
CA PRO A 148 -5.78 -0.41 7.07
C PRO A 148 -5.15 0.04 5.75
N PHE A 149 -5.84 -0.28 4.63
CA PHE A 149 -5.51 0.23 3.31
C PHE A 149 -6.78 0.57 2.51
N ASP A 150 -6.65 1.36 1.47
CA ASP A 150 -7.76 1.67 0.57
C ASP A 150 -8.15 0.43 -0.25
N ARG A 151 -9.33 -0.13 0.03
CA ARG A 151 -9.86 -1.34 -0.62
C ARG A 151 -10.64 -1.06 -1.92
N THR A 152 -10.71 0.19 -2.38
CA THR A 152 -11.46 0.54 -3.59
C THR A 152 -11.02 -0.32 -4.78
N GLY A 153 -11.95 -1.11 -5.35
CA GLY A 153 -11.71 -2.03 -6.46
C GLY A 153 -10.87 -3.27 -6.13
N LEU A 154 -10.63 -3.54 -4.85
CA LEU A 154 -9.84 -4.67 -4.36
C LEU A 154 -10.65 -5.55 -3.42
N ASP A 155 -10.49 -6.87 -3.57
CA ASP A 155 -10.88 -7.86 -2.58
C ASP A 155 -9.66 -8.21 -1.72
N ALA A 156 -9.88 -8.64 -0.48
CA ALA A 156 -8.81 -9.08 0.40
C ALA A 156 -9.31 -10.11 1.41
N GLU A 157 -8.44 -11.06 1.75
CA GLU A 157 -8.59 -12.03 2.82
C GLU A 157 -7.54 -11.79 3.89
N THR A 158 -7.96 -11.77 5.15
CA THR A 158 -7.06 -11.65 6.29
C THR A 158 -6.26 -12.94 6.46
N LEU A 159 -4.95 -12.83 6.59
CA LEU A 159 -4.05 -13.95 6.81
C LEU A 159 -3.69 -14.13 8.29
N ILE A 160 -3.24 -13.06 8.94
CA ILE A 160 -2.74 -13.14 10.31
C ILE A 160 -3.02 -11.86 11.09
N HIS A 161 -3.30 -12.03 12.38
CA HIS A 161 -3.33 -10.98 13.38
C HIS A 161 -2.14 -11.15 14.30
N GLU A 162 -1.21 -10.23 14.31
CA GLU A 162 -0.04 -10.30 15.16
C GLU A 162 0.02 -9.14 16.17
N PRO A 163 0.51 -9.38 17.41
CA PRO A 163 0.66 -8.33 18.39
C PRO A 163 1.70 -7.30 17.90
N ARG A 164 1.62 -6.10 18.48
CA ARG A 164 2.59 -5.05 18.20
C ARG A 164 3.64 -4.96 19.30
N VAL A 165 4.85 -4.58 18.90
CA VAL A 165 5.96 -4.26 19.79
C VAL A 165 6.40 -2.82 19.56
N ALA A 166 6.90 -2.18 20.63
CA ALA A 166 7.60 -0.91 20.52
C ALA A 166 9.10 -1.19 20.33
N ALA A 167 9.67 -0.68 19.25
CA ALA A 167 11.10 -0.58 19.04
C ALA A 167 11.62 0.68 19.73
N LEU A 168 12.58 0.53 20.66
CA LEU A 168 13.13 1.57 21.51
C LEU A 168 14.65 1.59 21.41
N ALA A 169 15.29 2.74 21.59
CA ALA A 169 16.72 2.76 21.88
C ALA A 169 17.00 1.96 23.15
N ALA A 170 18.09 1.22 23.20
CA ALA A 170 18.49 0.48 24.41
C ALA A 170 18.71 1.40 25.63
N SER A 171 19.03 2.67 25.41
CA SER A 171 19.15 3.71 26.44
C SER A 171 17.84 4.36 26.85
N HIS A 172 16.74 4.04 26.18
CA HIS A 172 15.43 4.66 26.46
C HIS A 172 14.92 4.22 27.85
N PRO A 173 14.32 5.12 28.68
CA PRO A 173 13.84 4.75 30.03
C PRO A 173 12.85 3.57 30.03
N LEU A 174 12.00 3.47 29.01
CA LEU A 174 11.04 2.37 28.85
C LEU A 174 11.68 1.04 28.44
N ALA A 175 12.94 1.03 27.99
CA ALA A 175 13.63 -0.20 27.59
C ALA A 175 13.88 -1.17 28.76
N ALA A 176 13.87 -0.65 30.01
CA ALA A 176 14.00 -1.46 31.22
C ALA A 176 12.72 -2.23 31.60
N ARG A 177 11.58 -1.92 31.02
CA ARG A 177 10.31 -2.60 31.30
C ARG A 177 10.17 -3.84 30.43
N ASP A 178 9.54 -4.89 30.95
CA ASP A 178 9.29 -6.13 30.18
C ASP A 178 8.12 -5.97 29.21
N ARG A 179 7.15 -5.12 29.56
CA ARG A 179 5.92 -4.85 28.78
C ARG A 179 5.54 -3.39 28.89
N LEU A 180 4.93 -2.87 27.85
CA LEU A 180 4.42 -1.49 27.77
C LEU A 180 2.92 -1.47 27.53
N THR A 181 2.34 -0.30 27.73
CA THR A 181 1.01 0.09 27.31
C THR A 181 1.10 1.27 26.33
N LEU A 182 0.01 1.55 25.60
CA LEU A 182 -0.07 2.74 24.75
C LEU A 182 0.12 4.03 25.57
N SER A 183 -0.39 4.05 26.82
CA SER A 183 -0.22 5.19 27.72
C SER A 183 1.25 5.46 28.06
N ASP A 184 2.11 4.43 28.16
CA ASP A 184 3.56 4.60 28.35
C ASP A 184 4.22 5.30 27.15
N LEU A 185 3.64 5.17 25.98
CA LEU A 185 4.08 5.81 24.72
C LEU A 185 3.33 7.12 24.41
N GLU A 186 2.53 7.61 25.36
CA GLU A 186 1.67 8.80 25.19
C GLU A 186 0.70 8.70 24.01
N LEU A 187 0.23 7.48 23.72
CA LEU A 187 -0.69 7.17 22.62
C LEU A 187 -2.06 6.73 23.14
N ARG A 188 -3.10 6.99 22.36
CA ARG A 188 -4.43 6.39 22.50
C ARG A 188 -4.65 5.35 21.39
N PRO A 189 -5.55 4.37 21.58
CA PRO A 189 -5.85 3.38 20.54
C PRO A 189 -6.16 3.98 19.16
N ASP A 190 -6.93 5.07 19.12
CA ASP A 190 -7.33 5.75 17.89
C ASP A 190 -6.16 6.49 17.19
N ASP A 191 -5.09 6.80 17.92
CA ASP A 191 -3.93 7.51 17.39
C ASP A 191 -2.88 6.56 16.78
N VAL A 192 -3.01 5.24 17.02
CA VAL A 192 -1.98 4.24 16.66
C VAL A 192 -1.69 4.23 15.16
N GLU A 193 -2.71 4.17 14.32
CA GLU A 193 -2.48 4.12 12.86
C GLU A 193 -1.90 5.45 12.34
N GLN A 194 -2.36 6.59 12.87
CA GLN A 194 -1.77 7.88 12.53
C GLN A 194 -0.31 7.97 12.98
N PHE A 195 0.01 7.45 14.17
CA PHE A 195 1.38 7.40 14.68
C PHE A 195 2.29 6.55 13.78
N ILE A 196 1.84 5.35 13.39
CA ILE A 196 2.56 4.47 12.48
C ILE A 196 2.78 5.16 11.13
N ASN A 197 1.75 5.77 10.56
CA ASN A 197 1.80 6.38 9.22
C ASN A 197 2.65 7.65 9.19
N ARG A 198 2.67 8.46 10.27
CA ARG A 198 3.49 9.67 10.36
C ARG A 198 4.99 9.38 10.16
N HIS A 199 5.44 8.26 10.66
CA HIS A 199 6.84 7.87 10.58
C HIS A 199 7.16 7.07 9.30
N ARG A 200 6.17 6.41 8.69
CA ARG A 200 6.29 5.68 7.41
C ARG A 200 6.37 6.62 6.21
N GLY A 201 5.67 7.75 6.24
CA GLY A 201 5.59 8.70 5.12
C GLY A 201 6.88 9.45 4.76
N GLN A 202 7.99 9.15 5.42
CA GLN A 202 9.29 9.79 5.15
C GLN A 202 10.18 8.98 4.19
N GLY A 203 9.61 8.01 3.44
CA GLY A 203 10.37 7.22 2.45
C GLY A 203 11.44 6.30 3.04
N ARG A 204 11.43 6.07 4.35
CA ARG A 204 12.43 5.27 5.05
C ARG A 204 12.07 3.78 5.01
N ASP A 205 13.04 2.95 4.68
CA ASP A 205 12.94 1.51 4.89
C ASP A 205 13.09 1.13 6.37
N LEU A 206 12.84 -0.14 6.69
CA LEU A 206 12.94 -0.65 8.06
C LEU A 206 14.34 -0.47 8.65
N ALA A 207 15.39 -0.66 7.85
CA ALA A 207 16.77 -0.55 8.30
C ALA A 207 17.12 0.89 8.71
N GLN A 208 16.69 1.87 7.92
CA GLN A 208 16.84 3.29 8.23
C GLN A 208 16.07 3.68 9.49
N LEU A 209 14.81 3.21 9.62
CA LEU A 209 13.97 3.43 10.78
C LEU A 209 14.64 2.89 12.05
N LEU A 210 15.07 1.63 12.05
CA LEU A 210 15.71 1.01 13.20
C LEU A 210 17.07 1.65 13.53
N THR A 211 17.78 2.18 12.52
CA THR A 211 19.01 2.95 12.77
C THR A 211 18.71 4.20 13.59
N LEU A 212 17.69 4.96 13.19
CA LEU A 212 17.31 6.18 13.92
C LEU A 212 16.83 5.88 15.34
N VAL A 213 16.04 4.81 15.52
CA VAL A 213 15.64 4.35 16.86
C VAL A 213 16.87 4.04 17.70
N GLY A 214 17.83 3.26 17.20
CA GLY A 214 19.06 2.92 17.92
C GLY A 214 19.93 4.14 18.30
N LEU A 215 19.83 5.23 17.56
CA LEU A 215 20.49 6.51 17.84
C LEU A 215 19.74 7.40 18.84
N GLY A 216 18.66 6.91 19.46
CA GLY A 216 17.85 7.66 20.42
C GLY A 216 16.69 8.43 19.77
N GLY A 217 16.32 8.09 18.53
CA GLY A 217 15.12 8.59 17.91
C GLY A 217 13.83 8.12 18.58
N PRO A 218 12.65 8.60 18.12
CA PRO A 218 11.37 8.28 18.73
C PRO A 218 11.06 6.79 18.67
N PRO A 219 10.29 6.24 19.64
CA PRO A 219 9.77 4.89 19.59
C PRO A 219 8.95 4.62 18.32
N HIS A 220 8.95 3.36 17.86
CA HIS A 220 8.12 2.94 16.73
C HIS A 220 7.33 1.68 17.07
N LEU A 221 6.07 1.64 16.64
CA LEU A 221 5.24 0.45 16.76
C LEU A 221 5.41 -0.41 15.49
N LEU A 222 5.80 -1.67 15.70
CA LEU A 222 6.06 -2.63 14.65
C LEU A 222 5.31 -3.95 14.93
N PRO A 223 5.01 -4.75 13.89
CA PRO A 223 4.56 -6.12 14.08
C PRO A 223 5.58 -6.96 14.85
N ALA A 224 5.14 -7.90 15.66
CA ALA A 224 6.05 -8.73 16.47
C ALA A 224 7.00 -9.57 15.62
N SER A 225 6.59 -10.01 14.45
CA SER A 225 7.41 -10.75 13.47
C SER A 225 8.66 -9.98 13.05
N VAL A 226 8.59 -8.64 12.99
CA VAL A 226 9.73 -7.78 12.69
C VAL A 226 10.79 -7.88 13.80
N ALA A 227 10.37 -7.87 15.08
CA ALA A 227 11.30 -7.99 16.20
C ALA A 227 12.07 -9.32 16.18
N ALA A 228 11.38 -10.41 15.85
CA ALA A 228 11.96 -11.74 15.77
C ALA A 228 13.02 -11.85 14.65
N ARG A 229 12.80 -11.17 13.52
CA ARG A 229 13.68 -11.24 12.33
C ARG A 229 14.82 -10.25 12.34
N TYR A 230 14.67 -9.12 13.04
CA TYR A 230 15.61 -8.01 13.02
C TYR A 230 16.15 -7.67 14.40
N PRO A 231 16.79 -8.63 15.12
CA PRO A 231 17.54 -8.30 16.32
C PRO A 231 18.66 -7.32 15.93
N ARG A 232 18.72 -6.18 16.60
CA ARG A 232 19.66 -5.13 16.25
C ARG A 232 20.36 -4.57 17.51
N PRO A 233 21.70 -4.48 17.52
CA PRO A 233 22.41 -3.80 18.61
C PRO A 233 21.88 -2.38 18.78
N GLY A 234 21.66 -1.96 20.03
CA GLY A 234 21.15 -0.62 20.35
C GLY A 234 19.64 -0.45 20.22
N VAL A 235 18.89 -1.46 19.75
CA VAL A 235 17.43 -1.46 19.71
C VAL A 235 16.89 -2.56 20.62
N VAL A 236 15.89 -2.21 21.43
CA VAL A 236 15.15 -3.13 22.30
C VAL A 236 13.70 -3.15 21.85
N TYR A 237 13.12 -4.34 21.77
CA TYR A 237 11.70 -4.52 21.45
C TYR A 237 10.93 -4.86 22.72
N ARG A 238 9.79 -4.18 22.95
CA ARG A 238 8.90 -4.44 24.09
C ARG A 238 7.48 -4.63 23.63
N PRO A 239 6.80 -5.72 24.05
CA PRO A 239 5.38 -5.92 23.74
C PRO A 239 4.54 -4.75 24.26
N VAL A 240 3.57 -4.29 23.47
CA VAL A 240 2.60 -3.28 23.88
C VAL A 240 1.25 -3.96 24.07
N ALA A 241 0.84 -4.10 25.33
CA ALA A 241 -0.23 -5.03 25.75
C ALA A 241 -1.62 -4.66 25.23
N ASP A 242 -1.89 -3.37 25.07
CA ASP A 242 -3.19 -2.79 24.69
C ASP A 242 -3.19 -2.18 23.28
N ALA A 243 -2.10 -2.39 22.50
CA ALA A 243 -2.07 -1.94 21.13
C ALA A 243 -2.98 -2.82 20.23
N PRO A 244 -3.73 -2.21 19.30
CA PRO A 244 -4.43 -2.97 18.26
C PRO A 244 -3.46 -3.88 17.49
N HIS A 245 -3.87 -5.10 17.18
CA HIS A 245 -3.03 -6.01 16.39
C HIS A 245 -2.69 -5.42 15.01
N SER A 246 -1.54 -5.79 14.50
CA SER A 246 -1.21 -5.63 13.09
C SER A 246 -1.93 -6.71 12.30
N VAL A 247 -2.60 -6.34 11.23
CA VAL A 247 -3.34 -7.29 10.39
C VAL A 247 -2.64 -7.37 9.04
N LEU A 248 -2.18 -8.55 8.66
CA LEU A 248 -1.67 -8.85 7.33
C LEU A 248 -2.75 -9.54 6.52
N ALA A 249 -2.96 -9.07 5.30
CA ALA A 249 -3.93 -9.62 4.36
C ALA A 249 -3.27 -9.92 3.01
N ILE A 250 -3.89 -10.80 2.22
CA ILE A 250 -3.63 -10.93 0.79
C ILE A 250 -4.75 -10.21 0.04
N ALA A 251 -4.39 -9.30 -0.87
CA ALA A 251 -5.33 -8.51 -1.66
C ALA A 251 -5.14 -8.76 -3.15
N TRP A 252 -6.22 -8.60 -3.95
CA TRP A 252 -6.22 -8.75 -5.40
C TRP A 252 -7.32 -7.88 -6.03
N PRO A 253 -7.27 -7.57 -7.35
CA PRO A 253 -8.33 -6.82 -8.03
C PRO A 253 -9.65 -7.59 -8.06
N GLN A 254 -10.77 -6.96 -7.67
CA GLN A 254 -12.14 -7.53 -7.66
C GLN A 254 -12.54 -8.18 -8.99
N GLN A 255 -12.14 -7.56 -10.10
CA GLN A 255 -12.44 -8.05 -11.45
C GLN A 255 -11.51 -9.19 -11.90
N SER A 256 -10.57 -9.66 -11.07
CA SER A 256 -9.67 -10.77 -11.44
C SER A 256 -10.46 -12.04 -11.77
N ARG A 257 -10.14 -12.66 -12.91
CA ARG A 257 -10.67 -13.97 -13.31
C ARG A 257 -9.56 -15.01 -13.44
N SER A 258 -8.38 -14.70 -12.90
CA SER A 258 -7.22 -15.57 -12.94
C SER A 258 -7.37 -16.74 -11.98
N THR A 259 -7.35 -17.96 -12.53
CA THR A 259 -7.34 -19.20 -11.73
C THR A 259 -6.08 -19.31 -10.88
N ALA A 260 -4.94 -18.81 -11.39
CA ALA A 260 -3.68 -18.76 -10.66
C ALA A 260 -3.76 -17.81 -9.44
N THR A 261 -4.34 -16.61 -9.61
CA THR A 261 -4.56 -15.68 -8.49
C THR A 261 -5.46 -16.30 -7.43
N ALA A 262 -6.58 -16.92 -7.84
CA ALA A 262 -7.48 -17.58 -6.91
C ALA A 262 -6.80 -18.75 -6.15
N ALA A 263 -5.95 -19.51 -6.84
CA ALA A 263 -5.16 -20.59 -6.21
C ALA A 263 -4.13 -20.02 -5.21
N LEU A 264 -3.44 -18.93 -5.56
CA LEU A 264 -2.49 -18.28 -4.66
C LEU A 264 -3.18 -17.78 -3.39
N VAL A 265 -4.37 -17.17 -3.50
CA VAL A 265 -5.15 -16.71 -2.34
C VAL A 265 -5.51 -17.87 -1.43
N ARG A 266 -6.05 -18.97 -1.97
CA ARG A 266 -6.37 -20.18 -1.17
C ARG A 266 -5.14 -20.75 -0.46
N VAL A 267 -4.01 -20.82 -1.17
CA VAL A 267 -2.75 -21.28 -0.59
C VAL A 267 -2.30 -20.36 0.54
N ALA A 268 -2.37 -19.04 0.35
CA ALA A 268 -1.99 -18.07 1.36
C ALA A 268 -2.83 -18.22 2.64
N CYS A 269 -4.16 -18.35 2.51
CA CYS A 269 -5.05 -18.60 3.66
C CYS A 269 -4.70 -19.93 4.35
N SER A 270 -4.52 -21.02 3.59
CA SER A 270 -4.16 -22.32 4.18
C SER A 270 -2.80 -22.32 4.88
N VAL A 271 -1.82 -21.58 4.38
CA VAL A 271 -0.52 -21.41 5.05
C VAL A 271 -0.67 -20.60 6.33
N ALA A 272 -1.45 -19.53 6.30
CA ALA A 272 -1.71 -18.70 7.47
C ALA A 272 -2.42 -19.47 8.59
N ASP A 273 -3.44 -20.27 8.26
CA ASP A 273 -4.15 -21.14 9.20
C ASP A 273 -3.21 -22.14 9.89
N ALA A 274 -2.27 -22.71 9.12
CA ALA A 274 -1.30 -23.66 9.65
C ALA A 274 -0.32 -23.00 10.64
N VAL A 275 0.09 -21.76 10.40
CA VAL A 275 0.97 -20.98 11.29
C VAL A 275 0.20 -20.56 12.55
N GLY A 276 -1.01 -20.00 12.40
CA GLY A 276 -1.83 -19.57 13.54
C GLY A 276 -2.25 -20.73 14.45
N GLY A 277 -2.51 -21.92 13.90
CA GLY A 277 -2.81 -23.13 14.67
C GLY A 277 -1.62 -23.64 15.51
N ALA A 278 -0.40 -23.42 15.04
CA ALA A 278 0.81 -23.82 15.77
C ALA A 278 1.09 -22.91 16.99
N GLU A 279 0.80 -21.62 16.88
CA GLU A 279 0.98 -20.66 17.98
C GLU A 279 -0.05 -20.82 19.10
N ALA A 280 -1.27 -21.28 18.79
CA ALA A 280 -2.31 -21.52 19.79
C ALA A 280 -2.06 -22.76 20.65
N THR A 281 -1.08 -23.62 20.29
CA THR A 281 -0.80 -24.90 20.97
C THR A 281 0.52 -24.86 21.78
N SER A 282 1.25 -23.73 21.77
CA SER A 282 2.51 -23.52 22.49
C SER A 282 2.31 -22.54 23.64
#